data_d69aed7c3f3cc9f2b40c2a19fd386977
#
_entry.id   d69aed7c3f3cc9f2b40c2a19fd386977
#
_cell.length_a   1.000
_cell.length_b   1.000
_cell.length_c   1.000
_cell.angle_alpha   90.00
_cell.angle_beta   90.00
_cell.angle_gamma   90.00
#
_symmetry.space_group_name_H-M   'P 1'
#
loop_
_entity.id
_entity.type
_entity.pdbx_description
1 polymer ?
#
loop_
_entity_poly.entity_id
_entity_poly.type
_entity_poly.pdbx_seq_one_letter_code
_entity_poly.pdbx_strand_id
1 'polypeptide(L)'
;MTSPTVASLERRLGPLDAAAIVVSNVIGGGIFFVPILVAQFVHDSRAMLLVWLVGGALSFAGAMAYAELAALRPRSGGEYVYLREAYGPLPAFLTGWTSFIAGFSGAIAASAVALAEYLGRFFPAASDATPIISLPLPLVPLIVSPKNLVALSAIAVLTFAHLGGLGPGRIVQNILATGKIVGLVVFLVVGFSFGAGHAVNLGVAGTVEPDRFVLALIPVMFAYSGWNAASYVAEEIRSPGRNVPIALGLGTLTVIFIYLGLNALYLFALGPDGLANVMGTLVDTVAERLFGFVAASVIATFTIVSLSASISAMILAGPRVYFAMARDGVFFEAMGRVHPRFRAPTVAIIAQGIWSGVLVLSGNLSQLVSYTGFAIVLFSGIAVSSVFVLRRRHPDLERPFRAWGYPWAPGLFIVASGAMVANELWRNPLTSMAGVGLILAGIPLYWLNKR
;
A
#
# COMPACT_ATOMS: atom_id res chain seq x y z
N MET A 1 1.82 -46.17 6.56
CA MET A 1 2.57 -44.91 6.83
C MET A 1 1.71 -43.78 6.33
N THR A 2 1.03 -43.06 7.19
CA THR A 2 0.25 -41.88 6.83
C THR A 2 1.22 -40.79 6.41
N SER A 3 1.11 -40.35 5.15
CA SER A 3 1.87 -39.19 4.65
C SER A 3 1.68 -38.01 5.63
N PRO A 4 2.77 -37.32 6.04
CA PRO A 4 2.61 -36.17 6.92
C PRO A 4 1.69 -35.19 6.24
N THR A 5 0.55 -34.88 6.87
CA THR A 5 -0.38 -33.86 6.37
C THR A 5 0.35 -32.53 6.29
N VAL A 6 0.65 -32.10 5.06
CA VAL A 6 1.29 -30.81 4.82
C VAL A 6 0.39 -29.74 5.43
N ALA A 7 0.92 -28.99 6.39
CA ALA A 7 0.15 -27.92 7.04
C ALA A 7 -0.30 -26.91 5.99
N SER A 8 -1.61 -26.63 5.94
CA SER A 8 -2.22 -25.66 5.02
C SER A 8 -2.64 -24.38 5.77
N LEU A 9 -2.81 -23.29 5.02
CA LEU A 9 -3.41 -22.07 5.54
C LEU A 9 -4.90 -22.33 5.91
N GLU A 10 -5.39 -21.66 6.95
CA GLU A 10 -6.74 -21.85 7.44
C GLU A 10 -7.65 -20.68 7.06
N ARG A 11 -8.87 -20.96 6.62
CA ARG A 11 -9.88 -19.94 6.28
C ARG A 11 -10.52 -19.37 7.55
N ARG A 12 -9.94 -18.31 8.09
CA ARG A 12 -10.40 -17.64 9.32
C ARG A 12 -10.90 -16.22 9.12
N LEU A 13 -10.53 -15.55 8.01
CA LEU A 13 -10.88 -14.16 7.76
C LEU A 13 -12.32 -14.03 7.24
N GLY A 14 -13.09 -13.13 7.86
CA GLY A 14 -14.38 -12.69 7.36
C GLY A 14 -14.24 -11.54 6.36
N PRO A 15 -15.37 -11.08 5.75
CA PRO A 15 -15.34 -9.97 4.79
C PRO A 15 -14.90 -8.64 5.43
N LEU A 16 -15.24 -8.38 6.69
CA LEU A 16 -14.83 -7.18 7.41
C LEU A 16 -13.35 -7.23 7.81
N ASP A 17 -12.84 -8.40 8.23
CA ASP A 17 -11.39 -8.57 8.48
C ASP A 17 -10.58 -8.26 7.22
N ALA A 18 -11.03 -8.78 6.08
CA ALA A 18 -10.36 -8.56 4.80
C ALA A 18 -10.50 -7.10 4.30
N ALA A 19 -11.65 -6.45 4.52
CA ALA A 19 -11.83 -5.03 4.23
C ALA A 19 -10.94 -4.16 5.12
N ALA A 20 -10.78 -4.50 6.40
CA ALA A 20 -9.86 -3.81 7.31
C ALA A 20 -8.40 -3.91 6.85
N ILE A 21 -8.00 -5.05 6.26
CA ILE A 21 -6.68 -5.20 5.63
C ILE A 21 -6.54 -4.24 4.44
N VAL A 22 -7.55 -4.12 3.57
CA VAL A 22 -7.55 -3.17 2.44
C VAL A 22 -7.39 -1.74 2.95
N VAL A 23 -8.26 -1.31 3.86
CA VAL A 23 -8.23 0.05 4.43
C VAL A 23 -6.87 0.36 5.06
N SER A 24 -6.32 -0.58 5.83
CA SER A 24 -5.03 -0.37 6.50
C SER A 24 -3.84 -0.36 5.54
N ASN A 25 -3.90 -1.13 4.44
CA ASN A 25 -2.87 -1.10 3.42
C ASN A 25 -2.87 0.22 2.64
N VAL A 26 -4.05 0.72 2.28
CA VAL A 26 -4.17 1.95 1.49
C VAL A 26 -3.89 3.18 2.34
N ILE A 27 -4.55 3.32 3.50
CA ILE A 27 -4.35 4.48 4.37
C ILE A 27 -3.01 4.34 5.09
N GLY A 28 -1.95 4.68 4.37
CA GLY A 28 -0.56 4.71 4.84
C GLY A 28 -0.01 6.12 4.88
N GLY A 29 1.31 6.26 4.66
CA GLY A 29 1.99 7.56 4.61
C GLY A 29 1.47 8.48 3.50
N GLY A 30 1.00 7.93 2.36
CA GLY A 30 0.64 8.71 1.18
C GLY A 30 -0.35 9.85 1.44
N ILE A 31 -1.43 9.62 2.20
CA ILE A 31 -2.45 10.64 2.50
C ILE A 31 -1.91 11.81 3.33
N PHE A 32 -0.75 11.64 3.96
CA PHE A 32 -0.13 12.65 4.83
C PHE A 32 0.87 13.56 4.11
N PHE A 33 1.21 13.27 2.83
CA PHE A 33 2.07 14.15 2.02
C PHE A 33 1.58 14.37 0.59
N VAL A 34 0.89 13.42 -0.02
CA VAL A 34 0.41 13.55 -1.42
C VAL A 34 -0.52 14.75 -1.63
N PRO A 35 -1.40 15.15 -0.68
CA PRO A 35 -2.21 16.36 -0.86
C PRO A 35 -1.40 17.62 -1.11
N ILE A 36 -0.19 17.74 -0.52
CA ILE A 36 0.73 18.85 -0.77
C ILE A 36 1.17 18.85 -2.24
N LEU A 37 1.57 17.68 -2.76
CA LEU A 37 1.99 17.54 -4.15
C LEU A 37 0.86 17.85 -5.13
N VAL A 38 -0.37 17.40 -4.82
CA VAL A 38 -1.55 17.71 -5.65
C VAL A 38 -1.79 19.20 -5.67
N ALA A 39 -1.70 19.88 -4.52
CA ALA A 39 -1.87 21.33 -4.42
C ALA A 39 -0.82 22.12 -5.22
N GLN A 40 0.41 21.60 -5.33
CA GLN A 40 1.48 22.19 -6.16
C GLN A 40 1.21 22.07 -7.67
N PHE A 41 0.41 21.11 -8.11
CA PHE A 41 -0.01 20.97 -9.50
C PHE A 41 -1.31 21.69 -9.80
N VAL A 42 -2.26 21.71 -8.85
CA VAL A 42 -3.64 22.16 -9.05
C VAL A 42 -4.02 23.14 -7.95
N HIS A 43 -4.11 24.43 -8.31
CA HIS A 43 -4.46 25.53 -7.39
C HIS A 43 -5.97 25.83 -7.34
N ASP A 44 -6.82 24.86 -7.60
CA ASP A 44 -8.28 24.93 -7.58
C ASP A 44 -8.84 23.88 -6.63
N SER A 45 -9.63 24.28 -5.64
CA SER A 45 -10.15 23.39 -4.61
C SER A 45 -11.03 22.26 -5.14
N ARG A 46 -11.88 22.57 -6.13
CA ARG A 46 -12.82 21.59 -6.72
C ARG A 46 -12.06 20.62 -7.60
N ALA A 47 -11.11 21.12 -8.39
CA ALA A 47 -10.27 20.27 -9.22
C ALA A 47 -9.37 19.36 -8.39
N MET A 48 -8.83 19.82 -7.24
CA MET A 48 -8.11 18.97 -6.31
C MET A 48 -8.99 17.80 -5.82
N LEU A 49 -10.21 18.08 -5.36
CA LEU A 49 -11.14 17.02 -4.95
C LEU A 49 -11.51 16.08 -6.11
N LEU A 50 -11.63 16.63 -7.32
CA LEU A 50 -11.89 15.82 -8.52
C LEU A 50 -10.73 14.89 -8.86
N VAL A 51 -9.46 15.31 -8.71
CA VAL A 51 -8.28 14.43 -8.86
C VAL A 51 -8.37 13.23 -7.91
N TRP A 52 -8.71 13.47 -6.64
CA TRP A 52 -8.87 12.40 -5.65
C TRP A 52 -10.08 11.49 -5.96
N LEU A 53 -11.18 12.04 -6.44
CA LEU A 53 -12.35 11.27 -6.87
C LEU A 53 -12.02 10.37 -8.06
N VAL A 54 -11.36 10.93 -9.08
CA VAL A 54 -10.95 10.18 -10.29
C VAL A 54 -9.95 9.08 -9.93
N GLY A 55 -8.93 9.37 -9.12
CA GLY A 55 -7.98 8.36 -8.64
C GLY A 55 -8.66 7.25 -7.83
N GLY A 56 -9.63 7.62 -6.98
CA GLY A 56 -10.47 6.66 -6.25
C GLY A 56 -11.33 5.79 -7.17
N ALA A 57 -11.97 6.37 -8.18
CA ALA A 57 -12.77 5.64 -9.17
C ALA A 57 -11.91 4.66 -9.99
N LEU A 58 -10.72 5.07 -10.41
CA LEU A 58 -9.75 4.19 -11.07
C LEU A 58 -9.33 3.04 -10.13
N SER A 59 -9.00 3.33 -8.88
CA SER A 59 -8.64 2.31 -7.88
C SER A 59 -9.78 1.33 -7.64
N PHE A 60 -11.02 1.82 -7.59
CA PHE A 60 -12.21 0.97 -7.47
C PHE A 60 -12.42 0.07 -8.71
N ALA A 61 -12.19 0.60 -9.91
CA ALA A 61 -12.25 -0.19 -11.14
C ALA A 61 -11.20 -1.32 -11.14
N GLY A 62 -9.96 -1.03 -10.70
CA GLY A 62 -8.92 -2.04 -10.46
C GLY A 62 -9.33 -3.07 -9.43
N ALA A 63 -9.90 -2.63 -8.29
CA ALA A 63 -10.37 -3.50 -7.23
C ALA A 63 -11.46 -4.48 -7.70
N MET A 64 -12.39 -4.04 -8.54
CA MET A 64 -13.44 -4.92 -9.11
C MET A 64 -12.87 -5.91 -10.11
N ALA A 65 -11.83 -5.56 -10.86
CA ALA A 65 -11.12 -6.50 -11.73
C ALA A 65 -10.40 -7.58 -10.90
N TYR A 66 -9.69 -7.19 -9.84
CA TYR A 66 -9.05 -8.15 -8.91
C TYR A 66 -10.09 -8.99 -8.15
N ALA A 67 -11.26 -8.44 -7.85
CA ALA A 67 -12.35 -9.18 -7.24
C ALA A 67 -12.81 -10.38 -8.10
N GLU A 68 -12.90 -10.19 -9.43
CA GLU A 68 -13.19 -11.28 -10.35
C GLU A 68 -12.06 -12.32 -10.38
N LEU A 69 -10.81 -11.86 -10.49
CA LEU A 69 -9.64 -12.73 -10.54
C LEU A 69 -9.47 -13.55 -9.24
N ALA A 70 -9.65 -12.89 -8.09
CA ALA A 70 -9.54 -13.54 -6.79
C ALA A 70 -10.70 -14.48 -6.50
N ALA A 71 -11.92 -14.15 -6.92
CA ALA A 71 -13.06 -15.04 -6.82
C ALA A 71 -12.91 -16.29 -7.70
N LEU A 72 -12.32 -16.12 -8.89
CA LEU A 72 -12.02 -17.21 -9.81
C LEU A 72 -10.87 -18.10 -9.32
N ARG A 73 -9.85 -17.51 -8.70
CA ARG A 73 -8.64 -18.19 -8.22
C ARG A 73 -8.33 -17.77 -6.78
N PRO A 74 -9.04 -18.30 -5.78
CA PRO A 74 -8.90 -17.92 -4.38
C PRO A 74 -7.64 -18.58 -3.75
N ARG A 75 -6.46 -18.24 -4.30
CA ARG A 75 -5.14 -18.63 -3.81
C ARG A 75 -4.44 -17.42 -3.20
N SER A 76 -3.57 -17.66 -2.23
CA SER A 76 -2.67 -16.63 -1.71
C SER A 76 -1.70 -16.15 -2.79
N GLY A 77 -1.38 -14.85 -2.79
CA GLY A 77 -0.37 -14.28 -3.66
C GLY A 77 -0.85 -13.20 -4.64
N GLY A 78 -2.17 -12.90 -4.66
CA GLY A 78 -2.72 -11.79 -5.44
C GLY A 78 -2.33 -11.80 -6.92
N GLU A 79 -1.78 -10.67 -7.43
CA GLU A 79 -1.39 -10.51 -8.83
C GLU A 79 -0.37 -11.54 -9.33
N TYR A 80 0.49 -12.09 -8.45
CA TYR A 80 1.38 -13.19 -8.83
C TYR A 80 0.60 -14.36 -9.43
N VAL A 81 -0.50 -14.75 -8.80
CA VAL A 81 -1.34 -15.86 -9.25
C VAL A 81 -1.98 -15.54 -10.60
N TYR A 82 -2.51 -14.34 -10.76
CA TYR A 82 -3.23 -13.92 -11.97
C TYR A 82 -2.30 -13.78 -13.16
N LEU A 83 -1.12 -13.17 -12.95
CA LEU A 83 -0.10 -13.04 -13.99
C LEU A 83 0.47 -14.39 -14.42
N ARG A 84 0.63 -15.33 -13.47
CA ARG A 84 1.10 -16.67 -13.79
C ARG A 84 0.15 -17.40 -14.70
N GLU A 85 -1.15 -17.31 -14.45
CA GLU A 85 -2.17 -17.97 -15.26
C GLU A 85 -2.36 -17.27 -16.62
N ALA A 86 -2.31 -15.94 -16.66
CA ALA A 86 -2.54 -15.16 -17.87
C ALA A 86 -1.31 -15.08 -18.78
N TYR A 87 -0.11 -14.92 -18.22
CA TYR A 87 1.11 -14.58 -18.99
C TYR A 87 2.27 -15.53 -18.73
N GLY A 88 2.11 -16.47 -17.80
CA GLY A 88 3.14 -17.45 -17.48
C GLY A 88 4.03 -17.07 -16.30
N PRO A 89 5.02 -17.92 -16.00
CA PRO A 89 5.74 -17.84 -14.72
C PRO A 89 6.73 -16.67 -14.62
N LEU A 90 7.34 -16.20 -15.71
CA LEU A 90 8.34 -15.13 -15.64
C LEU A 90 7.74 -13.76 -15.26
N PRO A 91 6.67 -13.24 -15.93
CA PRO A 91 6.03 -12.00 -15.49
C PRO A 91 5.50 -12.07 -14.05
N ALA A 92 4.94 -13.22 -13.66
CA ALA A 92 4.50 -13.46 -12.31
C ALA A 92 5.66 -13.39 -11.30
N PHE A 93 6.79 -14.04 -11.62
CA PHE A 93 7.98 -13.99 -10.77
C PHE A 93 8.49 -12.56 -10.60
N LEU A 94 8.59 -11.78 -11.70
CA LEU A 94 9.08 -10.41 -11.65
C LEU A 94 8.18 -9.51 -10.78
N THR A 95 6.87 -9.71 -10.81
CA THR A 95 5.94 -9.03 -9.90
C THR A 95 6.23 -9.35 -8.45
N GLY A 96 6.32 -10.62 -8.10
CA GLY A 96 6.58 -11.03 -6.72
C GLY A 96 7.98 -10.67 -6.23
N TRP A 97 8.99 -10.76 -7.10
CA TRP A 97 10.34 -10.26 -6.84
C TRP A 97 10.34 -8.77 -6.47
N THR A 98 9.68 -7.96 -7.30
CA THR A 98 9.58 -6.52 -7.07
C THR A 98 8.79 -6.20 -5.81
N SER A 99 7.74 -6.96 -5.51
CA SER A 99 6.98 -6.85 -4.27
C SER A 99 7.85 -7.12 -3.04
N PHE A 100 8.78 -8.09 -3.11
CA PHE A 100 9.70 -8.41 -2.02
C PHE A 100 10.77 -7.34 -1.85
N ILE A 101 11.45 -6.96 -2.93
CA ILE A 101 12.62 -6.07 -2.85
C ILE A 101 12.23 -4.63 -2.55
N ALA A 102 11.14 -4.14 -3.14
CA ALA A 102 10.74 -2.74 -3.06
C ALA A 102 9.31 -2.57 -2.55
N GLY A 103 8.32 -3.26 -3.11
CA GLY A 103 6.91 -3.02 -2.87
C GLY A 103 6.51 -3.02 -1.40
N PHE A 104 6.26 -4.18 -0.82
CA PHE A 104 5.86 -4.27 0.58
C PHE A 104 6.97 -3.88 1.54
N SER A 105 8.19 -4.35 1.30
CA SER A 105 9.31 -4.10 2.20
C SER A 105 9.69 -2.61 2.25
N GLY A 106 9.66 -1.92 1.10
CA GLY A 106 9.91 -0.49 1.02
C GLY A 106 8.81 0.33 1.69
N ALA A 107 7.55 -0.04 1.49
CA ALA A 107 6.42 0.64 2.11
C ALA A 107 6.40 0.44 3.64
N ILE A 108 6.78 -0.75 4.14
CA ILE A 108 6.97 -1.01 5.57
C ILE A 108 8.09 -0.13 6.12
N ALA A 109 9.25 -0.08 5.46
CA ALA A 109 10.39 0.74 5.87
C ALA A 109 10.03 2.23 5.94
N ALA A 110 9.38 2.76 4.88
CA ALA A 110 8.94 4.15 4.84
C ALA A 110 7.93 4.48 5.95
N SER A 111 6.95 3.60 6.19
CA SER A 111 5.96 3.79 7.24
C SER A 111 6.58 3.72 8.65
N ALA A 112 7.60 2.87 8.85
CA ALA A 112 8.28 2.74 10.14
C ALA A 112 9.16 3.97 10.44
N VAL A 113 9.83 4.53 9.42
CA VAL A 113 10.60 5.77 9.58
C VAL A 113 9.67 6.96 9.85
N ALA A 114 8.55 7.06 9.13
CA ALA A 114 7.55 8.08 9.41
C ALA A 114 6.98 7.95 10.84
N LEU A 115 6.74 6.72 11.32
CA LEU A 115 6.32 6.47 12.70
C LEU A 115 7.35 7.01 13.72
N ALA A 116 8.64 6.79 13.48
CA ALA A 116 9.72 7.30 14.33
C ALA A 116 9.74 8.85 14.35
N GLU A 117 9.48 9.49 13.22
CA GLU A 117 9.38 10.96 13.13
C GLU A 117 8.21 11.50 13.97
N TYR A 118 7.01 10.90 13.88
CA TYR A 118 5.88 11.31 14.72
C TYR A 118 6.10 11.02 16.20
N LEU A 119 6.82 9.93 16.53
CA LEU A 119 7.19 9.62 17.92
C LEU A 119 8.16 10.66 18.49
N GLY A 120 8.99 11.28 17.64
CA GLY A 120 9.90 12.36 17.99
C GLY A 120 9.22 13.58 18.65
N ARG A 121 7.94 13.79 18.40
CA ARG A 121 7.15 14.83 19.08
C ARG A 121 7.09 14.61 20.60
N PHE A 122 7.06 13.36 21.05
CA PHE A 122 6.99 12.99 22.46
C PHE A 122 8.37 12.71 23.04
N PHE A 123 9.23 12.12 22.23
CA PHE A 123 10.59 11.71 22.57
C PHE A 123 11.54 12.19 21.47
N PRO A 124 12.14 13.39 21.61
CA PRO A 124 12.98 14.00 20.55
C PRO A 124 14.07 13.07 20.00
N ALA A 125 14.64 12.22 20.87
CA ALA A 125 15.62 11.22 20.44
C ALA A 125 15.06 10.21 19.43
N ALA A 126 13.75 9.97 19.37
CA ALA A 126 13.14 9.02 18.43
C ALA A 126 13.18 9.50 16.97
N SER A 127 13.27 10.81 16.74
CA SER A 127 13.39 11.42 15.41
C SER A 127 14.82 11.83 15.04
N ASP A 128 15.79 11.65 15.95
CA ASP A 128 17.17 12.01 15.71
C ASP A 128 17.77 11.12 14.60
N ALA A 129 18.13 11.78 13.50
CA ALA A 129 18.74 11.15 12.34
C ALA A 129 20.29 11.18 12.36
N THR A 130 20.90 11.71 13.44
CA THR A 130 22.36 11.76 13.58
C THR A 130 22.94 10.35 13.54
N PRO A 131 23.87 10.06 12.60
CA PRO A 131 24.45 8.72 12.50
C PRO A 131 25.25 8.36 13.75
N ILE A 132 24.90 7.26 14.40
CA ILE A 132 25.72 6.61 15.46
C ILE A 132 26.81 5.78 14.78
N ILE A 133 26.43 5.05 13.72
CA ILE A 133 27.34 4.22 12.92
C ILE A 133 27.01 4.46 11.45
N SER A 134 28.04 4.70 10.64
CA SER A 134 27.92 4.78 9.19
C SER A 134 28.92 3.82 8.56
N LEU A 135 28.42 2.82 7.85
CA LEU A 135 29.22 1.86 7.09
C LEU A 135 29.12 2.21 5.61
N PRO A 136 30.19 2.78 5.01
CA PRO A 136 30.20 3.14 3.59
C PRO A 136 30.37 1.87 2.74
N LEU A 137 29.25 1.26 2.35
CA LEU A 137 29.27 0.15 1.39
C LEU A 137 29.22 0.67 -0.04
N PRO A 138 29.82 -0.02 -1.03
CA PRO A 138 29.95 0.48 -2.39
C PRO A 138 28.65 0.83 -3.11
N LEU A 139 27.56 0.12 -2.81
CA LEU A 139 26.27 0.28 -3.46
C LEU A 139 25.29 1.14 -2.65
N VAL A 140 25.25 0.93 -1.32
CA VAL A 140 24.32 1.62 -0.44
C VAL A 140 24.95 1.75 0.95
N PRO A 141 25.14 2.97 1.49
CA PRO A 141 25.63 3.13 2.86
C PRO A 141 24.61 2.56 3.85
N LEU A 142 25.08 1.89 4.89
CA LEU A 142 24.25 1.52 6.02
C LEU A 142 24.43 2.53 7.15
N ILE A 143 23.32 3.18 7.50
CA ILE A 143 23.28 4.25 8.51
C ILE A 143 22.44 3.77 9.69
N VAL A 144 23.06 3.73 10.87
CA VAL A 144 22.37 3.48 12.14
C VAL A 144 22.23 4.82 12.86
N SER A 145 21.00 5.25 13.11
CA SER A 145 20.66 6.43 13.90
C SER A 145 19.59 6.07 14.93
N PRO A 146 19.35 6.89 15.98
CA PRO A 146 18.26 6.66 16.91
C PRO A 146 16.90 6.49 16.21
N LYS A 147 16.62 7.30 15.19
CA LYS A 147 15.42 7.20 14.34
C LYS A 147 15.32 5.82 13.67
N ASN A 148 16.41 5.32 13.09
CA ASN A 148 16.43 4.03 12.46
C ASN A 148 16.22 2.88 13.46
N LEU A 149 16.76 2.98 14.68
CA LEU A 149 16.55 1.99 15.74
C LEU A 149 15.08 1.93 16.19
N VAL A 150 14.40 3.06 16.29
CA VAL A 150 12.96 3.11 16.58
C VAL A 150 12.16 2.47 15.45
N ALA A 151 12.46 2.80 14.19
CA ALA A 151 11.82 2.19 13.03
C ALA A 151 12.00 0.67 12.99
N LEU A 152 13.23 0.18 13.23
CA LEU A 152 13.54 -1.25 13.33
C LEU A 152 12.76 -1.93 14.46
N SER A 153 12.65 -1.28 15.62
CA SER A 153 11.89 -1.79 16.77
C SER A 153 10.40 -1.93 16.43
N ALA A 154 9.81 -0.95 15.74
CA ALA A 154 8.42 -1.03 15.29
C ALA A 154 8.19 -2.19 14.31
N ILE A 155 9.08 -2.38 13.33
CA ILE A 155 9.04 -3.52 12.40
C ILE A 155 9.15 -4.84 13.17
N ALA A 156 10.11 -4.94 14.09
CA ALA A 156 10.34 -6.18 14.85
C ALA A 156 9.15 -6.56 15.72
N VAL A 157 8.57 -5.60 16.46
CA VAL A 157 7.40 -5.83 17.34
C VAL A 157 6.20 -6.30 16.52
N LEU A 158 5.89 -5.63 15.40
CA LEU A 158 4.76 -5.99 14.56
C LEU A 158 5.01 -7.32 13.81
N THR A 159 6.23 -7.58 13.35
CA THR A 159 6.61 -8.87 12.77
C THR A 159 6.40 -9.99 13.77
N PHE A 160 6.87 -9.82 15.01
CA PHE A 160 6.71 -10.81 16.07
C PHE A 160 5.22 -11.09 16.39
N ALA A 161 4.38 -10.05 16.43
CA ALA A 161 2.94 -10.22 16.64
C ALA A 161 2.28 -11.10 15.56
N HIS A 162 2.77 -11.04 14.31
CA HIS A 162 2.24 -11.84 13.20
C HIS A 162 2.83 -13.26 13.13
N LEU A 163 3.95 -13.55 13.80
CA LEU A 163 4.52 -14.92 13.86
C LEU A 163 3.58 -15.91 14.57
N GLY A 164 2.77 -15.43 15.51
CA GLY A 164 1.75 -16.23 16.21
C GLY A 164 0.61 -16.73 15.32
N GLY A 165 0.63 -16.43 14.03
CA GLY A 165 -0.38 -16.83 13.06
C GLY A 165 -1.58 -15.88 12.97
N LEU A 166 -2.62 -16.34 12.25
CA LEU A 166 -3.82 -15.52 12.00
C LEU A 166 -4.60 -15.14 13.26
N GLY A 167 -4.52 -15.93 14.34
CA GLY A 167 -5.25 -15.62 15.58
C GLY A 167 -4.81 -14.26 16.16
N PRO A 168 -3.59 -14.16 16.70
CA PRO A 168 -3.07 -12.91 17.24
C PRO A 168 -2.93 -11.80 16.18
N GLY A 169 -2.41 -12.14 15.00
CA GLY A 169 -2.18 -11.17 13.92
C GLY A 169 -3.47 -10.49 13.45
N ARG A 170 -4.58 -11.24 13.32
CA ARG A 170 -5.90 -10.69 12.99
C ARG A 170 -6.42 -9.75 14.07
N ILE A 171 -6.27 -10.13 15.34
CA ILE A 171 -6.74 -9.28 16.45
C ILE A 171 -5.98 -7.95 16.46
N VAL A 172 -4.65 -8.00 16.38
CA VAL A 172 -3.81 -6.79 16.31
C VAL A 172 -4.20 -5.94 15.09
N GLN A 173 -4.33 -6.57 13.92
CA GLN A 173 -4.72 -5.88 12.69
C GLN A 173 -6.10 -5.20 12.82
N ASN A 174 -7.10 -5.89 13.35
CA ASN A 174 -8.44 -5.35 13.48
C ASN A 174 -8.52 -4.23 14.52
N ILE A 175 -7.81 -4.33 15.64
CA ILE A 175 -7.73 -3.25 16.64
C ILE A 175 -7.11 -2.00 16.02
N LEU A 176 -5.96 -2.14 15.36
CA LEU A 176 -5.26 -1.04 14.73
C LEU A 176 -6.07 -0.42 13.58
N ALA A 177 -6.72 -1.26 12.75
CA ALA A 177 -7.56 -0.79 11.65
C ALA A 177 -8.80 -0.06 12.15
N THR A 178 -9.46 -0.58 13.18
CA THR A 178 -10.62 0.08 13.81
C THR A 178 -10.22 1.40 14.43
N GLY A 179 -9.12 1.43 15.18
CA GLY A 179 -8.58 2.66 15.75
C GLY A 179 -8.26 3.71 14.69
N LYS A 180 -7.66 3.29 13.56
CA LYS A 180 -7.39 4.14 12.40
C LYS A 180 -8.68 4.74 11.82
N ILE A 181 -9.66 3.91 11.49
CA ILE A 181 -10.92 4.36 10.86
C ILE A 181 -11.68 5.30 11.82
N VAL A 182 -11.84 4.89 13.06
CA VAL A 182 -12.55 5.70 14.08
C VAL A 182 -11.85 7.04 14.28
N GLY A 183 -10.53 7.04 14.44
CA GLY A 183 -9.77 8.28 14.65
C GLY A 183 -9.86 9.21 13.43
N LEU A 184 -9.78 8.71 12.19
CA LEU A 184 -9.95 9.53 10.99
C LEU A 184 -11.36 10.12 10.89
N VAL A 185 -12.39 9.32 11.19
CA VAL A 185 -13.78 9.79 11.21
C VAL A 185 -13.97 10.85 12.31
N VAL A 186 -13.43 10.64 13.50
CA VAL A 186 -13.46 11.63 14.60
C VAL A 186 -12.74 12.91 14.16
N PHE A 187 -11.55 12.79 13.56
CA PHE A 187 -10.81 13.95 13.07
C PHE A 187 -11.60 14.75 12.02
N LEU A 188 -12.29 14.07 11.10
CA LEU A 188 -13.15 14.70 10.12
C LEU A 188 -14.35 15.42 10.78
N VAL A 189 -15.08 14.70 11.65
CA VAL A 189 -16.27 15.26 12.29
C VAL A 189 -15.90 16.44 13.18
N VAL A 190 -14.90 16.30 14.04
CA VAL A 190 -14.46 17.35 14.94
C VAL A 190 -13.86 18.52 14.15
N GLY A 191 -13.09 18.22 13.08
CA GLY A 191 -12.44 19.21 12.24
C GLY A 191 -13.44 20.15 11.54
N PHE A 192 -14.50 19.59 10.98
CA PHE A 192 -15.53 20.40 10.32
C PHE A 192 -16.50 21.07 11.30
N SER A 193 -16.74 20.46 12.50
CA SER A 193 -17.70 20.99 13.47
C SER A 193 -17.13 22.07 14.36
N PHE A 194 -15.85 21.97 14.76
CA PHE A 194 -15.23 22.79 15.78
C PHE A 194 -13.91 23.44 15.34
N GLY A 195 -13.38 23.07 14.18
CA GLY A 195 -12.09 23.58 13.70
C GLY A 195 -12.18 25.02 13.18
N ALA A 196 -11.10 25.78 13.38
CA ALA A 196 -10.96 27.18 12.91
C ALA A 196 -10.61 27.26 11.40
N GLY A 197 -11.31 26.51 10.57
CA GLY A 197 -11.20 26.57 9.11
C GLY A 197 -12.20 27.52 8.48
N HIS A 198 -12.07 27.72 7.16
CA HIS A 198 -12.92 28.65 6.41
C HIS A 198 -13.58 27.94 5.23
N ALA A 199 -14.92 27.93 5.19
CA ALA A 199 -15.68 27.32 4.08
C ALA A 199 -15.36 27.93 2.71
N VAL A 200 -14.97 29.20 2.66
CA VAL A 200 -14.54 29.88 1.42
C VAL A 200 -13.36 29.17 0.75
N ASN A 201 -12.49 28.54 1.52
CA ASN A 201 -11.34 27.78 1.01
C ASN A 201 -11.74 26.58 0.13
N LEU A 202 -12.94 26.02 0.33
CA LEU A 202 -13.49 24.94 -0.50
C LEU A 202 -13.97 25.40 -1.87
N GLY A 203 -14.15 26.71 -2.04
CA GLY A 203 -14.62 27.35 -3.26
C GLY A 203 -13.57 28.16 -4.01
N VAL A 204 -12.30 28.09 -3.59
CA VAL A 204 -11.21 28.80 -4.27
C VAL A 204 -11.09 28.26 -5.69
N ALA A 205 -11.28 29.15 -6.67
CA ALA A 205 -11.16 28.86 -8.08
C ALA A 205 -9.78 29.29 -8.59
N GLY A 206 -9.19 28.45 -9.43
CA GLY A 206 -7.91 28.69 -10.08
C GLY A 206 -7.94 28.21 -11.53
N THR A 207 -6.87 28.46 -12.25
CA THR A 207 -6.68 27.88 -13.59
C THR A 207 -6.22 26.45 -13.48
N VAL A 208 -6.92 25.52 -14.13
CA VAL A 208 -6.59 24.11 -14.15
C VAL A 208 -6.13 23.73 -15.56
N GLU A 209 -4.83 23.49 -15.71
CA GLU A 209 -4.27 22.98 -16.95
C GLU A 209 -4.49 21.46 -17.02
N PRO A 210 -5.04 20.91 -18.12
CA PRO A 210 -5.35 19.48 -18.22
C PRO A 210 -4.13 18.55 -17.99
N ASP A 211 -2.96 18.95 -18.43
CA ASP A 211 -1.71 18.21 -18.23
C ASP A 211 -1.31 18.17 -16.75
N ARG A 212 -1.46 19.26 -16.02
CA ARG A 212 -1.20 19.33 -14.58
C ARG A 212 -2.19 18.48 -13.78
N PHE A 213 -3.46 18.43 -14.22
CA PHE A 213 -4.45 17.54 -13.63
C PHE A 213 -4.06 16.08 -13.78
N VAL A 214 -3.61 15.67 -14.97
CA VAL A 214 -3.13 14.30 -15.23
C VAL A 214 -1.88 13.98 -14.41
N LEU A 215 -0.96 14.96 -14.27
CA LEU A 215 0.23 14.80 -13.43
C LEU A 215 -0.13 14.60 -11.95
N ALA A 216 -1.13 15.31 -11.44
CA ALA A 216 -1.60 15.17 -10.07
C ALA A 216 -2.22 13.79 -9.79
N LEU A 217 -2.72 13.07 -10.81
CA LEU A 217 -3.24 11.71 -10.65
C LEU A 217 -2.14 10.70 -10.28
N ILE A 218 -0.89 10.90 -10.69
CA ILE A 218 0.21 9.96 -10.42
C ILE A 218 0.44 9.78 -8.91
N PRO A 219 0.72 10.84 -8.13
CA PRO A 219 0.86 10.71 -6.68
C PRO A 219 -0.44 10.27 -5.99
N VAL A 220 -1.61 10.62 -6.54
CA VAL A 220 -2.89 10.15 -5.99
C VAL A 220 -3.07 8.65 -6.18
N MET A 221 -2.71 8.08 -7.33
CA MET A 221 -2.75 6.63 -7.54
C MET A 221 -1.75 5.90 -6.62
N PHE A 222 -0.59 6.51 -6.34
CA PHE A 222 0.32 6.00 -5.31
C PHE A 222 -0.35 6.02 -3.92
N ALA A 223 -1.02 7.11 -3.53
CA ALA A 223 -1.71 7.20 -2.25
C ALA A 223 -2.85 6.17 -2.11
N TYR A 224 -3.50 5.82 -3.21
CA TYR A 224 -4.51 4.74 -3.24
C TYR A 224 -3.91 3.34 -3.33
N SER A 225 -2.61 3.14 -3.55
CA SER A 225 -2.02 1.80 -3.68
C SER A 225 -2.32 0.92 -2.46
N GLY A 226 -2.50 -0.39 -2.68
CA GLY A 226 -2.91 -1.33 -1.63
C GLY A 226 -4.40 -1.70 -1.65
N TRP A 227 -5.23 -1.10 -2.52
CA TRP A 227 -6.63 -1.45 -2.71
C TRP A 227 -6.85 -2.95 -3.01
N ASN A 228 -5.86 -3.63 -3.54
CA ASN A 228 -5.84 -5.05 -3.88
C ASN A 228 -5.49 -5.99 -2.70
N ALA A 229 -5.28 -5.47 -1.49
CA ALA A 229 -4.69 -6.21 -0.37
C ALA A 229 -5.44 -7.47 0.05
N ALA A 230 -6.79 -7.52 -0.05
CA ALA A 230 -7.55 -8.71 0.26
C ALA A 230 -7.27 -9.88 -0.71
N SER A 231 -6.79 -9.58 -1.93
CA SER A 231 -6.45 -10.62 -2.91
C SER A 231 -5.23 -11.45 -2.50
N TYR A 232 -4.30 -10.88 -1.76
CA TYR A 232 -3.11 -11.61 -1.29
C TYR A 232 -3.44 -12.68 -0.25
N VAL A 233 -4.49 -12.45 0.54
CA VAL A 233 -4.95 -13.36 1.60
C VAL A 233 -6.20 -14.15 1.21
N ALA A 234 -6.54 -14.21 -0.07
CA ALA A 234 -7.78 -14.83 -0.57
C ALA A 234 -7.96 -16.29 -0.14
N GLU A 235 -6.85 -17.04 0.01
CA GLU A 235 -6.86 -18.44 0.49
C GLU A 235 -7.32 -18.57 1.95
N GLU A 236 -7.15 -17.51 2.75
CA GLU A 236 -7.45 -17.45 4.18
C GLU A 236 -8.84 -16.83 4.46
N ILE A 237 -9.55 -16.36 3.41
CA ILE A 237 -10.88 -15.78 3.51
C ILE A 237 -11.95 -16.88 3.40
N ARG A 238 -12.94 -16.84 4.30
CA ARG A 238 -14.11 -17.74 4.25
C ARG A 238 -14.97 -17.39 3.04
N SER A 239 -15.49 -18.40 2.33
CA SER A 239 -16.33 -18.21 1.13
C SER A 239 -15.75 -17.16 0.17
N PRO A 240 -14.51 -17.36 -0.36
CA PRO A 240 -13.76 -16.31 -1.04
C PRO A 240 -14.46 -15.77 -2.28
N GLY A 241 -15.21 -16.59 -3.02
CA GLY A 241 -15.98 -16.15 -4.19
C GLY A 241 -16.97 -15.01 -3.90
N ARG A 242 -17.48 -14.91 -2.65
CA ARG A 242 -18.37 -13.86 -2.19
C ARG A 242 -17.63 -12.78 -1.38
N ASN A 243 -16.80 -13.22 -0.43
CA ASN A 243 -16.26 -12.32 0.59
C ASN A 243 -15.05 -11.50 0.10
N VAL A 244 -14.27 -11.97 -0.88
CA VAL A 244 -13.18 -11.18 -1.47
C VAL A 244 -13.73 -9.99 -2.25
N PRO A 245 -14.72 -10.14 -3.17
CA PRO A 245 -15.36 -9.00 -3.82
C PRO A 245 -15.92 -7.96 -2.84
N ILE A 246 -16.62 -8.43 -1.79
CA ILE A 246 -17.15 -7.54 -0.74
C ILE A 246 -16.04 -6.79 -0.04
N ALA A 247 -14.95 -7.47 0.33
CA ALA A 247 -13.82 -6.86 1.04
C ALA A 247 -13.10 -5.81 0.18
N LEU A 248 -12.82 -6.12 -1.08
CA LEU A 248 -12.17 -5.20 -2.01
C LEU A 248 -13.07 -3.99 -2.31
N GLY A 249 -14.36 -4.21 -2.57
CA GLY A 249 -15.32 -3.14 -2.82
C GLY A 249 -15.52 -2.25 -1.61
N LEU A 250 -15.88 -2.83 -0.45
CA LEU A 250 -16.12 -2.08 0.78
C LEU A 250 -14.87 -1.35 1.26
N GLY A 251 -13.72 -2.04 1.28
CA GLY A 251 -12.46 -1.44 1.70
C GLY A 251 -12.07 -0.24 0.84
N THR A 252 -12.13 -0.38 -0.50
CA THR A 252 -11.78 0.71 -1.43
C THR A 252 -12.75 1.87 -1.33
N LEU A 253 -14.07 1.62 -1.25
CA LEU A 253 -15.07 2.68 -1.06
C LEU A 253 -14.86 3.43 0.25
N THR A 254 -14.59 2.72 1.35
CA THR A 254 -14.28 3.35 2.65
C THR A 254 -13.09 4.30 2.53
N VAL A 255 -12.03 3.86 1.84
CA VAL A 255 -10.85 4.72 1.61
C VAL A 255 -11.19 5.94 0.75
N ILE A 256 -11.97 5.78 -0.33
CA ILE A 256 -12.39 6.90 -1.19
C ILE A 256 -13.10 7.97 -0.36
N PHE A 257 -14.07 7.58 0.47
CA PHE A 257 -14.80 8.53 1.32
C PHE A 257 -13.90 9.21 2.35
N ILE A 258 -13.00 8.44 3.00
CA ILE A 258 -12.05 9.01 3.97
C ILE A 258 -11.09 9.98 3.28
N TYR A 259 -10.55 9.63 2.11
CA TYR A 259 -9.59 10.48 1.40
C TYR A 259 -10.23 11.76 0.87
N LEU A 260 -11.46 11.69 0.33
CA LEU A 260 -12.20 12.87 -0.07
C LEU A 260 -12.51 13.77 1.13
N GLY A 261 -12.93 13.17 2.26
CA GLY A 261 -13.17 13.91 3.49
C GLY A 261 -11.91 14.59 4.02
N LEU A 262 -10.78 13.88 4.08
CA LEU A 262 -9.52 14.44 4.55
C LEU A 262 -9.02 15.58 3.65
N ASN A 263 -9.06 15.41 2.33
CA ASN A 263 -8.65 16.46 1.41
C ASN A 263 -9.58 17.69 1.50
N ALA A 264 -10.89 17.48 1.68
CA ALA A 264 -11.81 18.56 1.95
C ALA A 264 -11.50 19.27 3.27
N LEU A 265 -11.13 18.52 4.34
CA LEU A 265 -10.72 19.10 5.62
C LEU A 265 -9.39 19.86 5.51
N TYR A 266 -8.42 19.36 4.77
CA TYR A 266 -7.16 20.04 4.52
C TYR A 266 -7.36 21.35 3.76
N LEU A 267 -8.20 21.33 2.73
CA LEU A 267 -8.62 22.54 2.01
C LEU A 267 -9.38 23.51 2.91
N PHE A 268 -10.32 23.03 3.70
CA PHE A 268 -11.07 23.85 4.66
C PHE A 268 -10.12 24.59 5.63
N ALA A 269 -9.07 23.90 6.13
CA ALA A 269 -8.10 24.45 7.05
C ALA A 269 -7.14 25.47 6.39
N LEU A 270 -6.58 25.15 5.23
CA LEU A 270 -5.43 25.85 4.66
C LEU A 270 -5.70 26.54 3.31
N GLY A 271 -6.74 26.11 2.57
CA GLY A 271 -6.91 26.47 1.15
C GLY A 271 -5.84 25.82 0.25
N PRO A 272 -5.97 25.95 -1.09
CA PRO A 272 -5.02 25.34 -2.04
C PRO A 272 -3.59 25.89 -1.87
N ASP A 273 -3.42 27.20 -1.77
CA ASP A 273 -2.10 27.84 -1.66
C ASP A 273 -1.42 27.54 -0.32
N GLY A 274 -2.19 27.57 0.78
CA GLY A 274 -1.68 27.19 2.09
C GLY A 274 -1.23 25.73 2.11
N LEU A 275 -1.98 24.85 1.45
CA LEU A 275 -1.66 23.44 1.34
C LEU A 275 -0.41 23.18 0.49
N ALA A 276 -0.24 23.89 -0.63
CA ALA A 276 0.93 23.79 -1.51
C ALA A 276 2.24 24.21 -0.82
N ASN A 277 2.15 25.11 0.17
CA ASN A 277 3.30 25.68 0.87
C ASN A 277 3.55 25.09 2.28
N VAL A 278 2.92 23.96 2.62
CA VAL A 278 3.16 23.30 3.91
C VAL A 278 4.62 22.87 4.03
N MET A 279 5.27 23.34 5.09
CA MET A 279 6.63 22.96 5.47
C MET A 279 6.55 21.96 6.65
N GLY A 280 7.00 20.72 6.45
CA GLY A 280 6.95 19.67 7.46
C GLY A 280 5.76 18.72 7.30
N THR A 281 5.16 18.28 8.41
CA THR A 281 4.09 17.30 8.40
C THR A 281 2.72 17.96 8.17
N LEU A 282 2.02 17.55 7.11
CA LEU A 282 0.72 18.11 6.73
C LEU A 282 -0.30 18.02 7.86
N VAL A 283 -0.39 16.85 8.50
CA VAL A 283 -1.44 16.61 9.49
C VAL A 283 -1.24 17.45 10.74
N ASP A 284 0.01 17.65 11.17
CA ASP A 284 0.32 18.55 12.29
C ASP A 284 -0.05 19.99 11.96
N THR A 285 0.32 20.48 10.76
CA THR A 285 0.00 21.82 10.28
C THR A 285 -1.52 22.06 10.25
N VAL A 286 -2.28 21.08 9.74
CA VAL A 286 -3.75 21.15 9.69
C VAL A 286 -4.33 21.13 11.10
N ALA A 287 -3.83 20.25 12.00
CA ALA A 287 -4.30 20.15 13.36
C ALA A 287 -4.02 21.43 14.17
N GLU A 288 -2.83 22.01 14.00
CA GLU A 288 -2.47 23.29 14.63
C GLU A 288 -3.36 24.43 14.14
N ARG A 289 -3.64 24.46 12.83
CA ARG A 289 -4.52 25.45 12.23
C ARG A 289 -5.96 25.35 12.71
N LEU A 290 -6.49 24.13 12.86
CA LEU A 290 -7.88 23.87 13.26
C LEU A 290 -8.10 24.02 14.76
N PHE A 291 -7.15 23.57 15.58
CA PHE A 291 -7.37 23.35 17.02
C PHE A 291 -6.26 23.92 17.93
N GLY A 292 -5.21 24.48 17.34
CA GLY A 292 -4.05 24.95 18.07
C GLY A 292 -3.05 23.86 18.45
N PHE A 293 -1.93 24.27 19.05
CA PHE A 293 -0.74 23.44 19.28
C PHE A 293 -0.98 22.17 20.10
N VAL A 294 -1.89 22.22 21.10
CA VAL A 294 -2.15 21.06 22.00
C VAL A 294 -2.78 19.90 21.21
N ALA A 295 -3.65 20.18 20.27
CA ALA A 295 -4.33 19.16 19.47
C ALA A 295 -3.37 18.39 18.55
N ALA A 296 -2.29 19.00 18.10
CA ALA A 296 -1.30 18.35 17.25
C ALA A 296 -0.67 17.12 17.92
N SER A 297 -0.53 17.10 19.27
CA SER A 297 -0.03 15.92 20.00
C SER A 297 -1.01 14.74 19.97
N VAL A 298 -2.31 15.02 20.06
CA VAL A 298 -3.35 13.98 19.92
C VAL A 298 -3.32 13.38 18.53
N ILE A 299 -3.19 14.23 17.50
CA ILE A 299 -3.12 13.83 16.12
C ILE A 299 -1.85 13.03 15.82
N ALA A 300 -0.69 13.42 16.37
CA ALA A 300 0.55 12.67 16.27
C ALA A 300 0.41 11.23 16.83
N THR A 301 -0.22 11.10 18.01
CA THR A 301 -0.53 9.79 18.62
C THR A 301 -1.39 8.95 17.68
N PHE A 302 -2.44 9.54 17.13
CA PHE A 302 -3.31 8.88 16.16
C PHE A 302 -2.55 8.45 14.89
N THR A 303 -1.66 9.31 14.37
CA THR A 303 -0.84 9.00 13.19
C THR A 303 0.10 7.81 13.46
N ILE A 304 0.69 7.71 14.66
CA ILE A 304 1.51 6.55 15.06
C ILE A 304 0.68 5.26 15.01
N VAL A 305 -0.55 5.27 15.54
CA VAL A 305 -1.47 4.12 15.47
C VAL A 305 -1.82 3.79 14.01
N SER A 306 -2.08 4.81 13.20
CA SER A 306 -2.41 4.66 11.78
C SER A 306 -1.26 4.03 10.98
N LEU A 307 -0.02 4.48 11.18
CA LEU A 307 1.17 3.92 10.55
C LEU A 307 1.44 2.48 11.03
N SER A 308 1.26 2.21 12.33
CA SER A 308 1.36 0.85 12.87
C SER A 308 0.35 -0.11 12.23
N ALA A 309 -0.88 0.34 11.99
CA ALA A 309 -1.90 -0.43 11.27
C ALA A 309 -1.49 -0.74 9.84
N SER A 310 -0.85 0.21 9.14
CA SER A 310 -0.36 0.01 7.77
C SER A 310 0.78 -1.01 7.74
N ILE A 311 1.77 -0.87 8.62
CA ILE A 311 2.88 -1.82 8.74
C ILE A 311 2.33 -3.23 9.05
N SER A 312 1.41 -3.36 10.00
CA SER A 312 0.76 -4.62 10.37
C SER A 312 0.06 -5.28 9.17
N ALA A 313 -0.71 -4.51 8.40
CA ALA A 313 -1.42 -5.01 7.22
C ALA A 313 -0.46 -5.48 6.11
N MET A 314 0.63 -4.76 5.89
CA MET A 314 1.65 -5.12 4.91
C MET A 314 2.45 -6.36 5.33
N ILE A 315 2.75 -6.52 6.62
CA ILE A 315 3.39 -7.73 7.18
C ILE A 315 2.44 -8.94 7.05
N LEU A 316 1.14 -8.71 7.11
CA LEU A 316 0.17 -9.78 6.90
C LEU A 316 0.02 -10.14 5.42
N ALA A 317 -0.06 -9.16 4.52
CA ALA A 317 -0.35 -9.38 3.10
C ALA A 317 0.88 -9.84 2.29
N GLY A 318 2.01 -9.13 2.39
CA GLY A 318 3.19 -9.32 1.54
C GLY A 318 3.77 -10.75 1.54
N PRO A 319 3.96 -11.39 2.70
CA PRO A 319 4.54 -12.74 2.77
C PRO A 319 3.74 -13.80 1.98
N ARG A 320 2.46 -13.57 1.72
CA ARG A 320 1.62 -14.48 0.94
C ARG A 320 2.02 -14.53 -0.55
N VAL A 321 2.62 -13.46 -1.06
CA VAL A 321 3.18 -13.44 -2.42
C VAL A 321 4.39 -14.38 -2.49
N TYR A 322 5.34 -14.21 -1.57
CA TYR A 322 6.57 -15.02 -1.53
C TYR A 322 6.31 -16.48 -1.22
N PHE A 323 5.33 -16.73 -0.35
CA PHE A 323 4.81 -18.06 -0.05
C PHE A 323 4.23 -18.73 -1.31
N ALA A 324 3.43 -18.02 -2.09
CA ALA A 324 2.88 -18.56 -3.32
C ALA A 324 3.97 -18.86 -4.36
N MET A 325 4.95 -17.97 -4.53
CA MET A 325 6.10 -18.17 -5.42
C MET A 325 6.93 -19.38 -5.01
N ALA A 326 7.16 -19.57 -3.71
CA ALA A 326 7.93 -20.71 -3.19
C ALA A 326 7.18 -22.04 -3.35
N ARG A 327 5.86 -22.06 -3.14
CA ARG A 327 5.01 -23.24 -3.41
C ARG A 327 5.03 -23.66 -4.88
N ASP A 328 5.19 -22.70 -5.76
CA ASP A 328 5.24 -22.91 -7.21
C ASP A 328 6.68 -23.21 -7.71
N GLY A 329 7.67 -23.31 -6.80
CA GLY A 329 9.04 -23.70 -7.12
C GLY A 329 9.88 -22.64 -7.83
N VAL A 330 9.45 -21.36 -7.80
CA VAL A 330 10.18 -20.26 -8.45
C VAL A 330 10.88 -19.32 -7.45
N PHE A 331 10.77 -19.61 -6.15
CA PHE A 331 11.41 -18.84 -5.09
C PHE A 331 11.98 -19.76 -3.99
N PHE A 332 12.62 -19.20 -2.96
CA PHE A 332 13.26 -19.98 -1.90
C PHE A 332 12.28 -20.94 -1.21
N GLU A 333 12.53 -22.23 -1.26
CA GLU A 333 11.65 -23.30 -0.76
C GLU A 333 11.21 -23.11 0.70
N ALA A 334 12.12 -22.60 1.55
CA ALA A 334 11.81 -22.34 2.95
C ALA A 334 10.63 -21.37 3.16
N MET A 335 10.42 -20.43 2.26
CA MET A 335 9.30 -19.48 2.33
C MET A 335 7.96 -20.11 1.99
N GLY A 336 7.94 -21.28 1.32
CA GLY A 336 6.75 -22.07 1.02
C GLY A 336 6.25 -22.94 2.18
N ARG A 337 6.94 -22.93 3.33
CA ARG A 337 6.58 -23.76 4.47
C ARG A 337 5.58 -23.06 5.39
N VAL A 338 4.51 -23.76 5.73
CA VAL A 338 3.53 -23.33 6.74
C VAL A 338 3.94 -23.87 8.09
N HIS A 339 4.05 -23.02 9.11
CA HIS A 339 4.39 -23.43 10.46
C HIS A 339 3.29 -24.35 11.03
N PRO A 340 3.63 -25.56 11.56
CA PRO A 340 2.62 -26.56 11.97
C PRO A 340 1.64 -26.05 13.04
N ARG A 341 2.13 -25.30 14.03
CA ARG A 341 1.33 -24.77 15.14
C ARG A 341 0.59 -23.49 14.79
N PHE A 342 1.29 -22.55 14.11
CA PHE A 342 0.76 -21.20 13.87
C PHE A 342 -0.02 -21.05 12.57
N ARG A 343 0.05 -22.06 11.67
CA ARG A 343 -0.66 -22.07 10.38
C ARG A 343 -0.40 -20.80 9.55
N ALA A 344 0.83 -20.29 9.62
CA ALA A 344 1.28 -19.08 8.93
C ALA A 344 2.63 -19.33 8.22
N PRO A 345 2.96 -18.58 7.15
CA PRO A 345 4.23 -18.67 6.44
C PRO A 345 5.31 -17.87 7.20
N THR A 346 5.71 -18.37 8.39
CA THR A 346 6.57 -17.64 9.34
C THR A 346 7.93 -17.25 8.75
N VAL A 347 8.53 -18.10 7.91
CA VAL A 347 9.80 -17.81 7.26
C VAL A 347 9.67 -16.61 6.30
N ALA A 348 8.60 -16.55 5.52
CA ALA A 348 8.34 -15.43 4.62
C ALA A 348 8.08 -14.12 5.40
N ILE A 349 7.37 -14.20 6.54
CA ILE A 349 7.12 -13.06 7.43
C ILE A 349 8.44 -12.51 7.99
N ILE A 350 9.32 -13.39 8.50
CA ILE A 350 10.63 -12.99 9.04
C ILE A 350 11.51 -12.38 7.94
N ALA A 351 11.58 -13.03 6.78
CA ALA A 351 12.39 -12.55 5.66
C ALA A 351 11.98 -11.15 5.21
N GLN A 352 10.66 -10.88 5.11
CA GLN A 352 10.16 -9.54 4.80
C GLN A 352 10.53 -8.53 5.89
N GLY A 353 10.39 -8.87 7.17
CA GLY A 353 10.76 -8.01 8.29
C GLY A 353 12.25 -7.65 8.28
N ILE A 354 13.12 -8.64 8.07
CA ILE A 354 14.58 -8.44 7.97
C ILE A 354 14.90 -7.52 6.77
N TRP A 355 14.33 -7.80 5.59
CA TRP A 355 14.59 -7.02 4.40
C TRP A 355 14.09 -5.57 4.54
N SER A 356 12.91 -5.36 5.13
CA SER A 356 12.44 -4.03 5.47
C SER A 356 13.38 -3.30 6.42
N GLY A 357 13.96 -4.01 7.40
CA GLY A 357 14.98 -3.45 8.29
C GLY A 357 16.25 -3.04 7.55
N VAL A 358 16.74 -3.83 6.60
CA VAL A 358 17.87 -3.46 5.74
C VAL A 358 17.58 -2.18 4.96
N LEU A 359 16.34 -2.06 4.44
CA LEU A 359 15.91 -0.86 3.72
C LEU A 359 15.83 0.38 4.60
N VAL A 360 15.42 0.26 5.87
CA VAL A 360 15.49 1.36 6.86
C VAL A 360 16.93 1.85 7.02
N LEU A 361 17.88 0.92 7.14
CA LEU A 361 19.30 1.26 7.33
C LEU A 361 19.97 1.84 6.08
N SER A 362 19.40 1.61 4.89
CA SER A 362 19.97 2.11 3.63
C SER A 362 19.90 3.65 3.48
N GLY A 363 19.04 4.32 4.22
CA GLY A 363 18.88 5.77 4.19
C GLY A 363 18.23 6.35 2.91
N ASN A 364 18.02 5.57 1.87
CA ASN A 364 17.55 6.00 0.55
C ASN A 364 16.03 5.81 0.34
N LEU A 365 15.23 6.10 1.37
CA LEU A 365 13.79 5.86 1.37
C LEU A 365 13.03 6.60 0.26
N SER A 366 13.40 7.84 -0.05
CA SER A 366 12.72 8.63 -1.10
C SER A 366 12.88 7.99 -2.49
N GLN A 367 14.08 7.52 -2.82
CA GLN A 367 14.34 6.82 -4.07
C GLN A 367 13.59 5.49 -4.12
N LEU A 368 13.58 4.76 -3.02
CA LEU A 368 12.90 3.48 -2.92
C LEU A 368 11.38 3.61 -3.11
N VAL A 369 10.76 4.65 -2.52
CA VAL A 369 9.34 4.97 -2.71
C VAL A 369 9.03 5.27 -4.19
N SER A 370 9.91 6.01 -4.87
CA SER A 370 9.74 6.32 -6.29
C SER A 370 9.82 5.07 -7.17
N TYR A 371 10.82 4.20 -6.94
CA TYR A 371 10.96 2.93 -7.69
C TYR A 371 9.78 1.99 -7.44
N THR A 372 9.32 1.94 -6.19
CA THR A 372 8.16 1.14 -5.78
C THR A 372 6.88 1.63 -6.44
N GLY A 373 6.65 2.94 -6.47
CA GLY A 373 5.46 3.52 -7.08
C GLY A 373 5.34 3.20 -8.58
N PHE A 374 6.44 3.35 -9.32
CA PHE A 374 6.52 2.97 -10.73
C PHE A 374 6.16 1.49 -10.95
N ALA A 375 6.78 0.59 -10.19
CA ALA A 375 6.58 -0.84 -10.32
C ALA A 375 5.15 -1.27 -9.94
N ILE A 376 4.57 -0.69 -8.89
CA ILE A 376 3.20 -0.98 -8.45
C ILE A 376 2.21 -0.62 -9.56
N VAL A 377 2.32 0.58 -10.15
CA VAL A 377 1.41 1.00 -11.22
C VAL A 377 1.56 0.12 -12.45
N LEU A 378 2.79 -0.20 -12.86
CA LEU A 378 3.08 -1.08 -13.99
C LEU A 378 2.43 -2.46 -13.80
N PHE A 379 2.75 -3.13 -12.70
CA PHE A 379 2.26 -4.50 -12.47
C PHE A 379 0.76 -4.55 -12.17
N SER A 380 0.18 -3.54 -11.53
CA SER A 380 -1.27 -3.45 -11.36
C SER A 380 -2.01 -3.34 -12.70
N GLY A 381 -1.49 -2.53 -13.62
CA GLY A 381 -2.04 -2.43 -14.98
C GLY A 381 -1.99 -3.76 -15.73
N ILE A 382 -0.83 -4.44 -15.70
CA ILE A 382 -0.67 -5.75 -16.33
C ILE A 382 -1.57 -6.80 -15.64
N ALA A 383 -1.70 -6.78 -14.32
CA ALA A 383 -2.54 -7.73 -13.60
C ALA A 383 -4.03 -7.52 -13.89
N VAL A 384 -4.52 -6.27 -13.98
CA VAL A 384 -5.90 -5.99 -14.39
C VAL A 384 -6.16 -6.50 -15.81
N SER A 385 -5.18 -6.42 -16.72
CA SER A 385 -5.34 -6.94 -18.08
C SER A 385 -5.53 -8.46 -18.13
N SER A 386 -5.14 -9.19 -17.08
CA SER A 386 -5.39 -10.64 -16.94
C SER A 386 -6.87 -11.00 -17.03
N VAL A 387 -7.79 -10.08 -16.62
CA VAL A 387 -9.24 -10.31 -16.77
C VAL A 387 -9.62 -10.54 -18.22
N PHE A 388 -9.07 -9.73 -19.14
CA PHE A 388 -9.35 -9.86 -20.57
C PHE A 388 -8.78 -11.15 -21.15
N VAL A 389 -7.55 -11.49 -20.76
CA VAL A 389 -6.87 -12.70 -21.22
C VAL A 389 -7.60 -13.95 -20.74
N LEU A 390 -7.94 -14.01 -19.44
CA LEU A 390 -8.62 -15.18 -18.87
C LEU A 390 -10.08 -15.32 -19.34
N ARG A 391 -10.77 -14.21 -19.64
CA ARG A 391 -12.10 -14.28 -20.25
C ARG A 391 -12.07 -14.82 -21.68
N ARG A 392 -10.99 -14.51 -22.45
CA ARG A 392 -10.81 -15.02 -23.80
C ARG A 392 -10.35 -16.47 -23.84
N ARG A 393 -9.40 -16.85 -22.95
CA ARG A 393 -8.84 -18.21 -22.93
C ARG A 393 -9.78 -19.25 -22.30
N HIS A 394 -10.57 -18.81 -21.33
CA HIS A 394 -11.46 -19.67 -20.57
C HIS A 394 -12.88 -19.07 -20.49
N PRO A 395 -13.61 -18.97 -21.62
CA PRO A 395 -14.93 -18.35 -21.66
C PRO A 395 -15.95 -19.12 -20.83
N ASP A 396 -15.83 -20.45 -20.76
CA ASP A 396 -16.80 -21.36 -20.11
C ASP A 396 -16.59 -21.51 -18.63
N LEU A 397 -15.51 -20.93 -18.05
CA LEU A 397 -15.31 -20.99 -16.61
C LEU A 397 -16.40 -20.20 -15.86
N GLU A 398 -17.02 -20.84 -14.90
CA GLU A 398 -17.95 -20.19 -13.98
C GLU A 398 -17.20 -19.14 -13.17
N ARG A 399 -17.74 -17.91 -13.16
CA ARG A 399 -17.20 -16.76 -12.41
C ARG A 399 -18.14 -16.40 -11.27
N PRO A 400 -17.77 -16.71 -10.01
CA PRO A 400 -18.59 -16.36 -8.84
C PRO A 400 -18.86 -14.86 -8.73
N PHE A 401 -17.94 -14.03 -9.27
CA PHE A 401 -18.09 -12.59 -9.38
C PHE A 401 -17.59 -12.13 -10.76
N ARG A 402 -18.24 -11.14 -11.33
CA ARG A 402 -17.85 -10.50 -12.60
C ARG A 402 -17.54 -9.02 -12.36
N ALA A 403 -16.41 -8.56 -12.85
CA ALA A 403 -15.97 -7.16 -12.71
C ALA A 403 -17.02 -6.18 -13.25
N TRP A 404 -17.42 -5.24 -12.42
CA TRP A 404 -18.39 -4.22 -12.80
C TRP A 404 -17.81 -3.28 -13.86
N GLY A 405 -18.66 -2.84 -14.77
CA GLY A 405 -18.25 -1.93 -15.85
C GLY A 405 -17.33 -2.55 -16.90
N TYR A 406 -17.17 -3.88 -16.93
CA TYR A 406 -16.41 -4.54 -18.00
C TYR A 406 -17.09 -4.31 -19.38
N PRO A 407 -16.31 -4.03 -20.44
CA PRO A 407 -14.84 -3.96 -20.50
C PRO A 407 -14.26 -2.58 -20.15
N TRP A 408 -15.10 -1.55 -20.00
CA TRP A 408 -14.67 -0.16 -19.94
C TRP A 408 -13.88 0.20 -18.66
N ALA A 409 -14.38 -0.18 -17.48
CA ALA A 409 -13.73 0.17 -16.22
C ALA A 409 -12.34 -0.47 -16.09
N PRO A 410 -12.12 -1.79 -16.29
CA PRO A 410 -10.79 -2.35 -16.34
C PRO A 410 -9.93 -1.80 -17.46
N GLY A 411 -10.52 -1.53 -18.66
CA GLY A 411 -9.81 -0.93 -19.79
C GLY A 411 -9.28 0.46 -19.47
N LEU A 412 -10.10 1.31 -18.85
CA LEU A 412 -9.69 2.66 -18.43
C LEU A 412 -8.56 2.60 -17.39
N PHE A 413 -8.62 1.67 -16.43
CA PHE A 413 -7.54 1.47 -15.46
C PHE A 413 -6.22 1.11 -16.16
N ILE A 414 -6.24 0.21 -17.15
CA ILE A 414 -5.05 -0.19 -17.90
C ILE A 414 -4.46 0.99 -18.68
N VAL A 415 -5.32 1.76 -19.37
CA VAL A 415 -4.90 2.95 -20.13
C VAL A 415 -4.30 4.00 -19.20
N ALA A 416 -4.95 4.28 -18.06
CA ALA A 416 -4.45 5.21 -17.06
C ALA A 416 -3.11 4.75 -16.48
N SER A 417 -2.96 3.48 -16.13
CA SER A 417 -1.69 2.92 -15.65
C SER A 417 -0.59 3.02 -16.70
N GLY A 418 -0.88 2.71 -17.96
CA GLY A 418 0.05 2.85 -19.07
C GLY A 418 0.49 4.30 -19.30
N ALA A 419 -0.45 5.24 -19.25
CA ALA A 419 -0.15 6.66 -19.39
C ALA A 419 0.73 7.19 -18.23
N MET A 420 0.49 6.74 -16.99
CA MET A 420 1.31 7.10 -15.84
C MET A 420 2.73 6.55 -15.97
N VAL A 421 2.88 5.27 -16.35
CA VAL A 421 4.19 4.64 -16.59
C VAL A 421 4.95 5.38 -17.69
N ALA A 422 4.29 5.68 -18.81
CA ALA A 422 4.90 6.42 -19.91
C ALA A 422 5.33 7.83 -19.51
N ASN A 423 4.49 8.53 -18.75
CA ASN A 423 4.80 9.87 -18.25
C ASN A 423 5.98 9.86 -17.27
N GLU A 424 6.06 8.86 -16.37
CA GLU A 424 7.17 8.73 -15.42
C GLU A 424 8.49 8.43 -16.15
N LEU A 425 8.47 7.55 -17.14
CA LEU A 425 9.63 7.29 -18.01
C LEU A 425 10.13 8.55 -18.75
N TRP A 426 9.18 9.39 -19.17
CA TRP A 426 9.51 10.63 -19.89
C TRP A 426 10.10 11.71 -18.98
N ARG A 427 9.49 11.92 -17.80
CA ARG A 427 9.87 13.02 -16.89
C ARG A 427 11.02 12.68 -15.96
N ASN A 428 11.09 11.42 -15.50
CA ASN A 428 12.08 10.94 -14.53
C ASN A 428 12.84 9.73 -15.10
N PRO A 429 13.54 9.84 -16.24
CA PRO A 429 14.15 8.70 -16.93
C PRO A 429 15.14 7.93 -16.07
N LEU A 430 16.00 8.60 -15.31
CA LEU A 430 17.01 7.94 -14.47
C LEU A 430 16.36 7.11 -13.36
N THR A 431 15.38 7.67 -12.66
CA THR A 431 14.65 6.99 -11.59
C THR A 431 13.85 5.81 -12.12
N SER A 432 13.17 6.00 -13.26
CA SER A 432 12.39 4.95 -13.90
C SER A 432 13.27 3.81 -14.43
N MET A 433 14.42 4.14 -15.05
CA MET A 433 15.39 3.12 -15.52
C MET A 433 15.99 2.33 -14.36
N ALA A 434 16.24 2.96 -13.20
CA ALA A 434 16.65 2.23 -12.01
C ALA A 434 15.54 1.28 -11.51
N GLY A 435 14.28 1.70 -11.54
CA GLY A 435 13.13 0.84 -11.25
C GLY A 435 13.03 -0.35 -12.21
N VAL A 436 13.18 -0.10 -13.52
CA VAL A 436 13.25 -1.16 -14.53
C VAL A 436 14.43 -2.10 -14.28
N GLY A 437 15.61 -1.56 -13.97
CA GLY A 437 16.79 -2.33 -13.63
C GLY A 437 16.57 -3.26 -12.43
N LEU A 438 15.90 -2.78 -11.39
CA LEU A 438 15.54 -3.55 -10.21
C LEU A 438 14.56 -4.70 -10.56
N ILE A 439 13.59 -4.46 -11.42
CA ILE A 439 12.68 -5.51 -11.94
C ILE A 439 13.49 -6.56 -12.70
N LEU A 440 14.33 -6.13 -13.66
CA LEU A 440 15.12 -7.03 -14.51
C LEU A 440 16.19 -7.80 -13.74
N ALA A 441 16.68 -7.27 -12.61
CA ALA A 441 17.60 -8.00 -11.71
C ALA A 441 16.99 -9.30 -11.15
N GLY A 442 15.67 -9.44 -11.19
CA GLY A 442 14.98 -10.69 -10.88
C GLY A 442 15.20 -11.81 -11.91
N ILE A 443 15.52 -11.49 -13.18
CA ILE A 443 15.62 -12.49 -14.25
C ILE A 443 16.70 -13.56 -13.97
N PRO A 444 17.94 -13.21 -13.60
CA PRO A 444 18.95 -14.20 -13.25
C PRO A 444 18.51 -15.11 -12.10
N LEU A 445 17.87 -14.55 -11.06
CA LEU A 445 17.37 -15.32 -9.93
C LEU A 445 16.24 -16.27 -10.33
N TYR A 446 15.37 -15.86 -11.25
CA TYR A 446 14.34 -16.74 -11.79
C TYR A 446 14.96 -17.99 -12.44
N TRP A 447 15.99 -17.83 -13.27
CA TRP A 447 16.65 -18.95 -13.93
C TRP A 447 17.42 -19.83 -12.99
N LEU A 448 18.03 -19.27 -11.93
CA LEU A 448 18.73 -20.03 -10.89
C LEU A 448 17.77 -20.87 -10.02
N ASN A 449 16.55 -20.39 -9.78
CA ASN A 449 15.56 -21.10 -8.95
C ASN A 449 14.60 -21.99 -9.77
N LYS A 450 14.59 -21.86 -11.10
CA LYS A 450 13.75 -22.71 -11.97
C LYS A 450 14.36 -24.11 -12.02
N ARG A 451 13.93 -24.98 -11.13
CA ARG A 451 14.19 -26.42 -11.12
C ARG A 451 13.06 -27.18 -11.80
#